data_22645d8033a9906eff444022a4bc5568
#
_entry.id   22645d8033a9906eff444022a4bc5568
#
_cell.length_a   1.000
_cell.length_b   1.000
_cell.length_c   1.000
_cell.angle_alpha   90.00
_cell.angle_beta   90.00
_cell.angle_gamma   90.00
#
_symmetry.space_group_name_H-M   'P 1'
#
loop_
_entity.id
_entity.type
_entity.pdbx_description
1 polymer ?
#
loop_
_entity_poly.entity_id
_entity_poly.type
_entity_poly.pdbx_seq_one_letter_code
_entity_poly.pdbx_strand_id
1 'polypeptide(L)'
;MGKKKQISGAAKRKKKKEKEEAIKEAAADLERLKLGPTKLWTGLVTHHRDIFVSHVLPKLTETDRYFFAEANTESFALLAYAAMGKLELELHVHECTTISTLEFAWHTVNLNETLNGRVLDQARFCSQVPAPNKLELLKWIREEKKCEWDERTISAAAYIGNLEMLKYCLANNCPHDERKACLSAAREGHLHCIRFLFDEVKPSRETEKATVQKAAEHGRLDILKYFVEERKISDGVKAEGMLGSAAGGHLDCLKYLVEEAKAPHKHPLFITFARYHEHTDCVHYLREKGCLVPTDAQYAQFITAETRSSKAANE
;
A
#
# COMPACT_ATOMS: atom_id res chain seq x y z
N MET A 1 39.10 15.35 -6.32
CA MET A 1 39.23 16.20 -5.11
C MET A 1 38.23 17.36 -5.19
N GLY A 2 37.05 17.20 -4.61
CA GLY A 2 35.97 18.20 -4.61
C GLY A 2 36.09 19.09 -3.37
N LYS A 3 36.32 20.36 -3.56
CA LYS A 3 36.35 21.39 -2.48
C LYS A 3 34.91 21.57 -1.94
N LYS A 4 34.65 21.09 -0.71
CA LYS A 4 33.45 21.47 0.06
C LYS A 4 33.53 22.99 0.34
N LYS A 5 32.62 23.77 -0.23
CA LYS A 5 32.45 25.19 0.12
C LYS A 5 32.00 25.27 1.58
N GLN A 6 32.88 25.67 2.47
CA GLN A 6 32.53 26.05 3.84
C GLN A 6 31.70 27.34 3.78
N ILE A 7 30.45 27.25 4.18
CA ILE A 7 29.57 28.41 4.36
C ILE A 7 30.13 29.20 5.52
N SER A 8 30.52 30.48 5.29
CA SER A 8 31.12 31.34 6.29
C SER A 8 30.20 31.53 7.51
N GLY A 9 30.78 31.67 8.71
CA GLY A 9 30.03 31.84 9.95
C GLY A 9 29.05 33.03 9.93
N ALA A 10 29.34 34.06 9.13
CA ALA A 10 28.45 35.18 8.89
C ALA A 10 27.15 34.80 8.16
N ALA A 11 27.24 33.91 7.14
CA ALA A 11 26.07 33.44 6.40
C ALA A 11 25.16 32.53 7.27
N LYS A 12 25.77 31.74 8.17
CA LYS A 12 25.00 30.94 9.15
C LYS A 12 24.29 31.84 10.18
N ARG A 13 24.93 32.88 10.64
CA ARG A 13 24.33 33.88 11.58
C ARG A 13 23.20 34.67 10.91
N LYS A 14 23.36 35.06 9.64
CA LYS A 14 22.31 35.74 8.86
C LYS A 14 21.08 34.85 8.67
N LYS A 15 21.26 33.58 8.23
CA LYS A 15 20.16 32.62 8.12
C LYS A 15 19.46 32.31 9.45
N LYS A 16 20.20 32.28 10.56
CA LYS A 16 19.62 32.10 11.89
C LYS A 16 18.75 33.30 12.30
N LYS A 17 19.22 34.53 12.02
CA LYS A 17 18.46 35.74 12.32
C LYS A 17 17.21 35.89 11.47
N GLU A 18 17.29 35.60 10.16
CA GLU A 18 16.14 35.56 9.24
C GLU A 18 15.09 34.51 9.67
N LYS A 19 15.55 33.34 10.16
CA LYS A 19 14.66 32.31 10.70
C LYS A 19 14.00 32.73 12.03
N GLU A 20 14.73 33.44 12.91
CA GLU A 20 14.18 33.96 14.16
C GLU A 20 13.20 35.11 13.92
N GLU A 21 13.43 35.96 12.92
CA GLU A 21 12.50 37.01 12.49
C GLU A 21 11.22 36.41 11.84
N ALA A 22 11.36 35.44 10.97
CA ALA A 22 10.20 34.74 10.37
C ALA A 22 9.35 33.99 11.42
N ILE A 23 9.98 33.40 12.44
CA ILE A 23 9.26 32.78 13.57
C ILE A 23 8.53 33.83 14.41
N LYS A 24 9.14 35.02 14.64
CA LYS A 24 8.50 36.13 15.35
C LYS A 24 7.33 36.70 14.55
N GLU A 25 7.46 36.83 13.24
CA GLU A 25 6.41 37.33 12.36
C GLU A 25 5.24 36.35 12.29
N ALA A 26 5.51 35.04 12.13
CA ALA A 26 4.50 33.97 12.20
C ALA A 26 3.82 33.90 13.58
N ALA A 27 4.57 34.12 14.66
CA ALA A 27 3.98 34.17 16.01
C ALA A 27 3.12 35.43 16.23
N ALA A 28 3.50 36.57 15.63
CA ALA A 28 2.69 37.78 15.67
C ALA A 28 1.41 37.67 14.81
N ASP A 29 1.48 36.97 13.69
CA ASP A 29 0.31 36.67 12.85
C ASP A 29 -0.60 35.65 13.51
N LEU A 30 -0.07 34.63 14.19
CA LEU A 30 -0.82 33.72 15.07
C LEU A 30 -1.49 34.47 16.24
N GLU A 31 -0.85 35.49 16.76
CA GLU A 31 -1.42 36.34 17.82
C GLU A 31 -2.48 37.32 17.29
N ARG A 32 -2.36 37.76 16.04
CA ARG A 32 -3.41 38.50 15.30
C ARG A 32 -4.58 37.61 14.91
N LEU A 33 -4.32 36.34 14.62
CA LEU A 33 -5.29 35.29 14.41
C LEU A 33 -5.78 34.65 15.74
N LYS A 34 -5.74 35.38 16.87
CA LYS A 34 -6.53 35.02 18.05
C LYS A 34 -8.02 35.05 17.68
N LEU A 35 -8.37 34.12 16.83
CA LEU A 35 -9.70 33.53 16.79
C LEU A 35 -9.85 32.92 18.19
N GLY A 36 -10.51 33.65 19.08
CA GLY A 36 -11.03 33.03 20.29
C GLY A 36 -11.70 31.73 19.91
N PRO A 37 -11.82 30.74 20.79
CA PRO A 37 -12.30 29.43 20.47
C PRO A 37 -13.56 29.59 19.60
N THR A 38 -13.54 29.04 18.38
CA THR A 38 -14.65 29.19 17.46
C THR A 38 -15.91 28.70 18.17
N LYS A 39 -17.07 29.29 17.86
CA LYS A 39 -18.35 28.83 18.45
C LYS A 39 -18.53 27.32 18.31
N LEU A 40 -17.98 26.72 17.25
CA LEU A 40 -17.93 25.30 17.04
C LEU A 40 -17.09 24.57 18.09
N TRP A 41 -15.90 25.09 18.40
CA TRP A 41 -15.02 24.54 19.41
C TRP A 41 -15.66 24.59 20.80
N THR A 42 -16.09 25.77 21.21
CA THR A 42 -16.74 25.98 22.50
C THR A 42 -18.05 25.17 22.60
N GLY A 43 -18.87 25.15 21.53
CA GLY A 43 -20.13 24.43 21.52
C GLY A 43 -19.96 22.92 21.52
N LEU A 44 -19.15 22.38 20.60
CA LEU A 44 -19.05 20.94 20.39
C LEU A 44 -18.02 20.27 21.31
N VAL A 45 -16.83 20.85 21.43
CA VAL A 45 -15.73 20.21 22.15
C VAL A 45 -15.76 20.45 23.64
N THR A 46 -16.09 21.65 24.09
CA THR A 46 -16.10 21.99 25.54
C THR A 46 -17.43 21.75 26.20
N HIS A 47 -18.57 22.12 25.59
CA HIS A 47 -19.90 21.97 26.18
C HIS A 47 -20.56 20.60 25.93
N HIS A 48 -20.23 19.95 24.79
CA HIS A 48 -20.76 18.63 24.42
C HIS A 48 -19.64 17.59 24.28
N ARG A 49 -18.77 17.54 25.26
CA ARG A 49 -17.58 16.68 25.31
C ARG A 49 -17.90 15.20 25.11
N ASP A 50 -18.95 14.72 25.76
CA ASP A 50 -19.42 13.34 25.65
C ASP A 50 -19.90 12.99 24.24
N ILE A 51 -20.56 13.91 23.54
CA ILE A 51 -20.95 13.74 22.13
C ILE A 51 -19.72 13.69 21.25
N PHE A 52 -18.75 14.60 21.45
CA PHE A 52 -17.52 14.60 20.69
C PHE A 52 -16.75 13.28 20.86
N VAL A 53 -16.56 12.84 22.09
CA VAL A 53 -15.82 11.61 22.43
C VAL A 53 -16.51 10.36 21.89
N SER A 54 -17.84 10.30 21.93
CA SER A 54 -18.60 9.10 21.52
C SER A 54 -18.89 9.04 20.01
N HIS A 55 -19.01 10.17 19.31
CA HIS A 55 -19.48 10.21 17.93
C HIS A 55 -18.50 10.79 16.92
N VAL A 56 -17.63 11.70 17.33
CA VAL A 56 -16.65 12.34 16.44
C VAL A 56 -15.30 11.66 16.53
N LEU A 57 -14.77 11.54 17.74
CA LEU A 57 -13.43 11.01 17.97
C LEU A 57 -13.19 9.60 17.39
N PRO A 58 -14.16 8.65 17.43
CA PRO A 58 -13.97 7.33 16.83
C PRO A 58 -13.86 7.34 15.30
N LYS A 59 -14.27 8.45 14.65
CA LYS A 59 -14.18 8.63 13.19
C LYS A 59 -12.89 9.30 12.73
N LEU A 60 -12.10 9.83 13.66
CA LEU A 60 -10.79 10.40 13.35
C LEU A 60 -9.76 9.27 13.20
N THR A 61 -8.92 9.36 12.18
CA THR A 61 -7.74 8.49 12.05
C THR A 61 -6.75 8.75 13.19
N GLU A 62 -5.77 7.87 13.38
CA GLU A 62 -4.72 8.08 14.40
C GLU A 62 -3.93 9.35 14.11
N THR A 63 -3.63 9.62 12.86
CA THR A 63 -2.97 10.84 12.42
C THR A 63 -3.82 12.08 12.67
N ASP A 64 -5.13 12.05 12.43
CA ASP A 64 -6.02 13.18 12.75
C ASP A 64 -6.06 13.43 14.27
N ARG A 65 -6.07 12.38 15.09
CA ARG A 65 -6.00 12.51 16.55
C ARG A 65 -4.66 13.10 16.99
N TYR A 66 -3.57 12.70 16.33
CA TYR A 66 -2.25 13.28 16.58
C TYR A 66 -2.27 14.79 16.32
N PHE A 67 -2.70 15.25 15.14
CA PHE A 67 -2.81 16.67 14.83
C PHE A 67 -3.78 17.41 15.75
N PHE A 68 -4.87 16.76 16.12
CA PHE A 68 -5.81 17.33 17.08
C PHE A 68 -5.18 17.51 18.46
N ALA A 69 -4.34 16.57 18.93
CA ALA A 69 -3.59 16.72 20.19
C ALA A 69 -2.59 17.88 20.16
N GLU A 70 -1.89 18.03 19.03
CA GLU A 70 -0.88 19.09 18.84
C GLU A 70 -1.49 20.49 18.69
N ALA A 71 -2.80 20.59 18.41
CA ALA A 71 -3.46 21.88 18.19
C ALA A 71 -3.45 22.78 19.44
N ASN A 72 -3.69 22.21 20.60
CA ASN A 72 -3.62 22.92 21.90
C ASN A 72 -3.74 21.95 23.09
N THR A 73 -3.48 22.46 24.29
CA THR A 73 -3.52 21.68 25.54
C THR A 73 -4.90 21.11 25.87
N GLU A 74 -5.98 21.78 25.47
CA GLU A 74 -7.36 21.30 25.70
C GLU A 74 -7.68 20.10 24.81
N SER A 75 -7.24 20.13 23.54
CA SER A 75 -7.35 19.00 22.61
C SER A 75 -6.62 17.78 23.13
N PHE A 76 -5.39 17.96 23.62
CA PHE A 76 -4.61 16.88 24.23
C PHE A 76 -5.30 16.31 25.47
N ALA A 77 -5.79 17.18 26.37
CA ALA A 77 -6.50 16.76 27.57
C ALA A 77 -7.80 15.98 27.26
N LEU A 78 -8.49 16.37 26.18
CA LEU A 78 -9.69 15.67 25.73
C LEU A 78 -9.40 14.26 25.21
N LEU A 79 -8.33 14.10 24.43
CA LEU A 79 -7.87 12.79 23.93
C LEU A 79 -7.40 11.89 25.09
N ALA A 80 -6.60 12.46 26.00
CA ALA A 80 -6.13 11.74 27.21
C ALA A 80 -7.30 11.27 28.08
N TYR A 81 -8.35 12.07 28.22
CA TYR A 81 -9.57 11.68 28.90
C TYR A 81 -10.29 10.53 28.20
N ALA A 82 -10.47 10.62 26.86
CA ALA A 82 -11.13 9.60 26.06
C ALA A 82 -10.39 8.26 26.11
N ALA A 83 -9.04 8.30 26.13
CA ALA A 83 -8.18 7.13 26.21
C ALA A 83 -7.99 6.58 27.63
N MET A 84 -8.68 7.11 28.65
CA MET A 84 -8.53 6.73 30.06
C MET A 84 -7.08 6.74 30.54
N GLY A 85 -6.29 7.73 30.09
CA GLY A 85 -4.88 7.90 30.45
C GLY A 85 -3.89 6.99 29.69
N LYS A 86 -4.36 6.14 28.78
CA LYS A 86 -3.53 5.31 27.89
C LYS A 86 -3.53 5.88 26.47
N LEU A 87 -3.03 7.11 26.32
CA LEU A 87 -2.99 7.77 25.03
C LEU A 87 -1.70 7.40 24.30
N GLU A 88 -1.80 6.55 23.29
CA GLU A 88 -0.77 6.31 22.31
C GLU A 88 -1.19 7.07 21.03
N LEU A 89 -0.40 8.05 20.62
CA LEU A 89 -0.64 8.82 19.41
C LEU A 89 0.42 8.44 18.39
N GLU A 90 0.01 7.89 17.28
CA GLU A 90 0.90 7.55 16.17
C GLU A 90 0.61 8.44 14.96
N LEU A 91 1.69 8.93 14.35
CA LEU A 91 1.64 9.69 13.11
C LEU A 91 1.91 8.77 11.93
N HIS A 92 0.88 8.53 11.13
CA HIS A 92 0.98 7.68 9.96
C HIS A 92 1.12 8.50 8.67
N VAL A 93 2.24 8.38 7.99
CA VAL A 93 2.54 9.11 6.74
C VAL A 93 1.47 8.86 5.67
N HIS A 94 0.96 7.63 5.56
CA HIS A 94 -0.06 7.27 4.57
C HIS A 94 -1.43 7.94 4.82
N GLU A 95 -1.68 8.45 6.02
CA GLU A 95 -2.90 9.20 6.38
C GLU A 95 -2.78 10.72 6.12
N CYS A 96 -1.57 11.24 5.88
CA CYS A 96 -1.37 12.64 5.54
C CYS A 96 -2.08 12.96 4.21
N THR A 97 -3.02 13.91 4.24
CA THR A 97 -3.87 14.27 3.09
C THR A 97 -3.49 15.56 2.41
N THR A 98 -2.64 16.38 3.03
CA THR A 98 -2.22 17.69 2.54
C THR A 98 -0.69 17.83 2.58
N ILE A 99 -0.17 18.79 1.82
CA ILE A 99 1.26 19.13 1.87
C ILE A 99 1.66 19.55 3.28
N SER A 100 0.85 20.35 3.97
CA SER A 100 1.15 20.83 5.33
C SER A 100 1.23 19.69 6.35
N THR A 101 0.31 18.71 6.30
CA THR A 101 0.37 17.54 7.18
C THR A 101 1.55 16.63 6.85
N LEU A 102 1.87 16.46 5.56
CA LEU A 102 3.03 15.69 5.13
C LEU A 102 4.36 16.38 5.50
N GLU A 103 4.42 17.72 5.40
CA GLU A 103 5.58 18.50 5.81
C GLU A 103 5.82 18.42 7.32
N PHE A 104 4.75 18.50 8.10
CA PHE A 104 4.83 18.28 9.53
C PHE A 104 5.36 16.86 9.84
N ALA A 105 4.80 15.83 9.20
CA ALA A 105 5.27 14.45 9.34
C ALA A 105 6.75 14.32 8.98
N TRP A 106 7.21 14.94 7.91
CA TRP A 106 8.61 14.96 7.49
C TRP A 106 9.57 15.52 8.55
N HIS A 107 9.14 16.57 9.26
CA HIS A 107 9.95 17.21 10.29
C HIS A 107 9.86 16.52 11.65
N THR A 108 8.74 15.85 11.93
CA THR A 108 8.48 15.19 13.23
C THR A 108 9.04 13.78 13.26
N VAL A 109 8.93 13.07 12.15
CA VAL A 109 9.44 11.71 12.04
C VAL A 109 10.97 11.77 11.96
N ASN A 110 11.64 11.21 12.97
CA ASN A 110 13.09 11.11 13.01
C ASN A 110 13.50 9.99 12.03
N LEU A 111 13.86 10.39 10.80
CA LEU A 111 14.34 9.48 9.77
C LEU A 111 15.61 8.79 10.30
N ASN A 112 15.63 7.46 10.31
CA ASN A 112 16.62 6.53 10.87
C ASN A 112 16.34 6.04 12.31
N GLU A 113 15.27 6.45 12.96
CA GLU A 113 14.82 5.77 14.18
C GLU A 113 13.94 4.55 13.85
N THR A 114 13.99 3.55 14.74
CA THR A 114 13.15 2.36 14.62
C THR A 114 11.73 2.66 15.13
N LEU A 115 10.79 2.84 14.22
CA LEU A 115 9.36 2.82 14.55
C LEU A 115 8.84 1.37 14.47
N ASN A 116 8.28 0.87 15.55
CA ASN A 116 7.75 -0.51 15.64
C ASN A 116 8.74 -1.59 15.18
N GLY A 117 10.04 -1.45 15.53
CA GLY A 117 11.10 -2.40 15.20
C GLY A 117 11.58 -2.34 13.74
N ARG A 118 11.18 -1.32 12.96
CA ARG A 118 11.61 -1.11 11.57
C ARG A 118 12.20 0.26 11.39
N VAL A 119 13.37 0.35 10.73
CA VAL A 119 14.00 1.64 10.39
C VAL A 119 13.11 2.37 9.37
N LEU A 120 12.71 3.58 9.71
CA LEU A 120 12.03 4.48 8.77
C LEU A 120 13.11 5.31 8.04
N ASP A 121 13.59 4.78 6.92
CA ASP A 121 14.45 5.53 5.99
C ASP A 121 13.61 6.42 5.04
N GLN A 122 14.28 7.32 4.33
CA GLN A 122 13.61 8.23 3.39
C GLN A 122 12.80 7.49 2.31
N ALA A 123 13.35 6.40 1.76
CA ALA A 123 12.66 5.63 0.73
C ALA A 123 11.39 4.95 1.28
N ARG A 124 11.42 4.49 2.51
CA ARG A 124 10.24 3.96 3.20
C ARG A 124 9.20 5.06 3.47
N PHE A 125 9.61 6.25 3.91
CA PHE A 125 8.72 7.39 4.05
C PHE A 125 8.04 7.70 2.70
N CYS A 126 8.84 7.85 1.64
CA CYS A 126 8.33 8.12 0.30
C CYS A 126 7.35 7.03 -0.19
N SER A 127 7.60 5.76 0.12
CA SER A 127 6.71 4.65 -0.27
C SER A 127 5.37 4.63 0.47
N GLN A 128 5.24 5.33 1.60
CA GLN A 128 3.98 5.46 2.34
C GLN A 128 3.09 6.61 1.83
N VAL A 129 3.65 7.54 1.04
CA VAL A 129 2.90 8.66 0.46
C VAL A 129 1.87 8.23 -0.59
N PRO A 130 2.14 7.21 -1.46
CA PRO A 130 1.17 6.76 -2.44
C PRO A 130 -0.18 6.40 -1.81
N ALA A 131 -1.22 7.14 -2.20
CA ALA A 131 -2.60 6.88 -1.86
C ALA A 131 -3.48 7.40 -3.01
N PRO A 132 -4.74 6.98 -3.11
CA PRO A 132 -5.64 7.51 -4.11
C PRO A 132 -5.65 9.05 -4.09
N ASN A 133 -5.50 9.67 -5.25
CA ASN A 133 -5.53 11.13 -5.45
C ASN A 133 -4.42 11.96 -4.74
N LYS A 134 -3.27 11.35 -4.40
CA LYS A 134 -2.17 12.04 -3.72
C LYS A 134 -0.90 12.19 -4.58
N LEU A 135 -1.02 12.28 -5.90
CA LEU A 135 0.12 12.49 -6.80
C LEU A 135 0.89 13.78 -6.44
N GLU A 136 0.19 14.85 -6.10
CA GLU A 136 0.80 16.13 -5.75
C GLU A 136 1.66 16.03 -4.47
N LEU A 137 1.27 15.19 -3.51
CA LEU A 137 2.08 14.94 -2.31
C LEU A 137 3.38 14.19 -2.66
N LEU A 138 3.30 13.20 -3.56
CA LEU A 138 4.48 12.48 -4.03
C LEU A 138 5.43 13.41 -4.81
N LYS A 139 4.89 14.26 -5.68
CA LYS A 139 5.69 15.27 -6.40
C LYS A 139 6.37 16.20 -5.43
N TRP A 140 5.61 16.77 -4.49
CA TRP A 140 6.14 17.70 -3.51
C TRP A 140 7.32 17.11 -2.71
N ILE A 141 7.17 15.89 -2.20
CA ILE A 141 8.23 15.28 -1.39
C ILE A 141 9.47 14.93 -2.24
N ARG A 142 9.27 14.59 -3.53
CA ARG A 142 10.38 14.34 -4.46
C ARG A 142 11.07 15.61 -4.93
N GLU A 143 10.31 16.63 -5.30
CA GLU A 143 10.82 17.85 -5.95
C GLU A 143 11.34 18.85 -4.93
N GLU A 144 10.62 19.04 -3.82
CA GLU A 144 10.98 20.01 -2.78
C GLU A 144 11.90 19.42 -1.70
N LYS A 145 11.58 18.26 -1.15
CA LYS A 145 12.36 17.64 -0.08
C LYS A 145 13.49 16.76 -0.59
N LYS A 146 13.54 16.45 -1.91
CA LYS A 146 14.52 15.56 -2.54
C LYS A 146 14.57 14.18 -1.85
N CYS A 147 13.44 13.72 -1.33
CA CYS A 147 13.33 12.46 -0.63
C CYS A 147 13.78 11.30 -1.54
N GLU A 148 14.62 10.42 -1.06
CA GLU A 148 15.00 9.21 -1.78
C GLU A 148 13.79 8.29 -1.93
N TRP A 149 13.77 7.51 -3.00
CA TRP A 149 12.76 6.48 -3.26
C TRP A 149 13.39 5.20 -3.80
N ASP A 150 12.67 4.10 -3.72
CA ASP A 150 13.07 2.79 -4.22
C ASP A 150 11.87 2.04 -4.83
N GLU A 151 12.06 0.75 -5.13
CA GLU A 151 11.04 -0.11 -5.73
C GLU A 151 9.75 -0.23 -4.88
N ARG A 152 9.79 0.10 -3.59
CA ARG A 152 8.61 0.11 -2.71
C ARG A 152 7.61 1.18 -3.14
N THR A 153 8.07 2.34 -3.63
CA THR A 153 7.20 3.43 -4.06
C THR A 153 6.35 3.04 -5.27
N ILE A 154 6.95 2.42 -6.30
CA ILE A 154 6.22 1.91 -7.46
C ILE A 154 5.27 0.78 -7.06
N SER A 155 5.74 -0.15 -6.23
CA SER A 155 4.91 -1.27 -5.75
C SER A 155 3.71 -0.78 -4.96
N ALA A 156 3.86 0.28 -4.14
CA ALA A 156 2.76 0.91 -3.42
C ALA A 156 1.78 1.62 -4.37
N ALA A 157 2.26 2.35 -5.38
CA ALA A 157 1.41 2.95 -6.40
C ALA A 157 0.59 1.90 -7.18
N ALA A 158 1.22 0.77 -7.51
CA ALA A 158 0.58 -0.36 -8.17
C ALA A 158 -0.46 -1.05 -7.26
N TYR A 159 -0.15 -1.21 -5.97
CA TYR A 159 -1.03 -1.79 -4.95
C TYR A 159 -2.31 -0.99 -4.76
N ILE A 160 -2.23 0.35 -4.71
CA ILE A 160 -3.41 1.22 -4.56
C ILE A 160 -4.10 1.55 -5.88
N GLY A 161 -3.57 1.09 -7.02
CA GLY A 161 -4.13 1.32 -8.35
C GLY A 161 -4.00 2.75 -8.86
N ASN A 162 -3.02 3.53 -8.39
CA ASN A 162 -2.84 4.90 -8.86
C ASN A 162 -1.96 4.95 -10.11
N LEU A 163 -2.61 4.87 -11.28
CA LEU A 163 -1.95 4.86 -12.58
C LEU A 163 -1.09 6.11 -12.82
N GLU A 164 -1.55 7.28 -12.40
CA GLU A 164 -0.81 8.54 -12.62
C GLU A 164 0.46 8.60 -11.77
N MET A 165 0.41 8.08 -10.53
CA MET A 165 1.62 7.91 -9.72
C MET A 165 2.58 6.90 -10.34
N LEU A 166 2.07 5.77 -10.84
CA LEU A 166 2.87 4.75 -11.49
C LEU A 166 3.60 5.32 -12.71
N LYS A 167 2.90 6.08 -13.55
CA LYS A 167 3.49 6.80 -14.70
C LYS A 167 4.55 7.81 -14.25
N TYR A 168 4.25 8.62 -13.24
CA TYR A 168 5.19 9.61 -12.71
C TYR A 168 6.47 8.95 -12.18
N CYS A 169 6.35 7.86 -11.43
CA CYS A 169 7.50 7.13 -10.90
C CYS A 169 8.41 6.60 -12.01
N LEU A 170 7.83 5.94 -13.03
CA LEU A 170 8.60 5.41 -14.16
C LEU A 170 9.25 6.52 -14.99
N ALA A 171 8.51 7.61 -15.28
CA ALA A 171 9.04 8.75 -16.03
C ALA A 171 10.20 9.47 -15.32
N ASN A 172 10.28 9.37 -13.99
CA ASN A 172 11.32 9.99 -13.18
C ASN A 172 12.37 8.97 -12.66
N ASN A 173 12.52 7.83 -13.35
CA ASN A 173 13.53 6.81 -13.08
C ASN A 173 13.50 6.27 -11.63
N CYS A 174 12.30 6.10 -11.05
CA CYS A 174 12.18 5.39 -9.79
C CYS A 174 12.66 3.94 -9.95
N PRO A 175 13.57 3.45 -9.10
CA PRO A 175 13.93 2.03 -9.12
C PRO A 175 12.68 1.17 -9.01
N HIS A 176 12.60 0.10 -9.78
CA HIS A 176 11.43 -0.78 -9.75
C HIS A 176 11.80 -2.25 -9.90
N ASP A 177 11.02 -3.07 -9.22
CA ASP A 177 10.96 -4.51 -9.41
C ASP A 177 9.68 -4.80 -10.21
N GLU A 178 9.83 -5.19 -11.49
CA GLU A 178 8.70 -5.44 -12.39
C GLU A 178 7.73 -6.47 -11.81
N ARG A 179 8.29 -7.52 -11.17
CA ARG A 179 7.51 -8.60 -10.60
C ARG A 179 6.68 -8.10 -9.41
N LYS A 180 7.28 -7.37 -8.47
CA LYS A 180 6.57 -6.81 -7.30
C LYS A 180 5.45 -5.86 -7.72
N ALA A 181 5.71 -4.97 -8.67
CA ALA A 181 4.70 -4.03 -9.17
C ALA A 181 3.51 -4.75 -9.82
N CYS A 182 3.79 -5.71 -10.72
CA CYS A 182 2.74 -6.49 -11.39
C CYS A 182 1.91 -7.33 -10.41
N LEU A 183 2.57 -8.02 -9.45
CA LEU A 183 1.87 -8.84 -8.46
C LEU A 183 1.01 -7.98 -7.51
N SER A 184 1.47 -6.79 -7.13
CA SER A 184 0.72 -5.85 -6.31
C SER A 184 -0.57 -5.39 -7.01
N ALA A 185 -0.46 -4.96 -8.28
CA ALA A 185 -1.61 -4.56 -9.08
C ALA A 185 -2.59 -5.72 -9.34
N ALA A 186 -2.06 -6.93 -9.60
CA ALA A 186 -2.88 -8.11 -9.85
C ALA A 186 -3.66 -8.56 -8.62
N ARG A 187 -3.03 -8.53 -7.46
CA ARG A 187 -3.65 -8.87 -6.17
C ARG A 187 -4.88 -8.00 -5.89
N GLU A 188 -4.75 -6.70 -6.10
CA GLU A 188 -5.82 -5.75 -5.78
C GLU A 188 -6.84 -5.57 -6.92
N GLY A 189 -6.56 -6.10 -8.13
CA GLY A 189 -7.48 -6.07 -9.26
C GLY A 189 -7.37 -4.81 -10.14
N HIS A 190 -6.22 -4.15 -10.13
CA HIS A 190 -6.02 -2.90 -10.86
C HIS A 190 -5.63 -3.14 -12.33
N LEU A 191 -6.61 -3.56 -13.15
CA LEU A 191 -6.41 -3.89 -14.56
C LEU A 191 -5.72 -2.78 -15.36
N HIS A 192 -6.08 -1.51 -15.13
CA HIS A 192 -5.47 -0.37 -15.82
C HIS A 192 -3.96 -0.21 -15.52
N CYS A 193 -3.52 -0.54 -14.30
CA CYS A 193 -2.11 -0.58 -13.94
C CYS A 193 -1.40 -1.77 -14.58
N ILE A 194 -2.05 -2.94 -14.63
CA ILE A 194 -1.53 -4.13 -15.32
C ILE A 194 -1.33 -3.84 -16.80
N ARG A 195 -2.32 -3.26 -17.49
CA ARG A 195 -2.19 -2.88 -18.90
C ARG A 195 -0.96 -1.99 -19.12
N PHE A 196 -0.85 -0.93 -18.35
CA PHE A 196 0.26 0.01 -18.45
C PHE A 196 1.63 -0.65 -18.20
N LEU A 197 1.75 -1.47 -17.14
CA LEU A 197 3.00 -2.17 -16.84
C LEU A 197 3.40 -3.14 -17.97
N PHE A 198 2.45 -3.87 -18.55
CA PHE A 198 2.73 -4.82 -19.62
C PHE A 198 3.02 -4.15 -20.98
N ASP A 199 2.53 -2.94 -21.21
CA ASP A 199 2.79 -2.18 -22.42
C ASP A 199 4.13 -1.44 -22.36
N GLU A 200 4.45 -0.80 -21.22
CA GLU A 200 5.63 0.05 -21.07
C GLU A 200 6.86 -0.69 -20.52
N VAL A 201 6.69 -1.46 -19.45
CA VAL A 201 7.80 -2.17 -18.78
C VAL A 201 8.12 -3.49 -19.48
N LYS A 202 7.11 -4.14 -20.10
CA LYS A 202 7.22 -5.42 -20.82
C LYS A 202 7.85 -6.52 -19.96
N PRO A 203 7.22 -6.88 -18.85
CA PRO A 203 7.78 -7.80 -17.88
C PRO A 203 8.07 -9.17 -18.48
N SER A 204 8.96 -9.91 -17.83
CA SER A 204 9.39 -11.24 -18.22
C SER A 204 8.21 -12.24 -18.27
N ARG A 205 8.37 -13.34 -19.03
CA ARG A 205 7.38 -14.40 -19.11
C ARG A 205 7.09 -15.05 -17.75
N GLU A 206 8.08 -15.12 -16.88
CA GLU A 206 7.90 -15.65 -15.52
C GLU A 206 7.07 -14.68 -14.66
N THR A 207 7.24 -13.38 -14.84
CA THR A 207 6.40 -12.35 -14.23
C THR A 207 4.97 -12.42 -14.76
N GLU A 208 4.77 -12.66 -16.07
CA GLU A 208 3.44 -12.86 -16.67
C GLU A 208 2.71 -14.03 -16.01
N LYS A 209 3.35 -15.22 -15.92
CA LYS A 209 2.78 -16.39 -15.24
C LYS A 209 2.37 -16.09 -13.80
N ALA A 210 3.29 -15.50 -13.03
CA ALA A 210 3.04 -15.17 -11.63
C ALA A 210 1.92 -14.13 -11.47
N THR A 211 1.81 -13.17 -12.42
CA THR A 211 0.74 -12.17 -12.42
C THR A 211 -0.62 -12.80 -12.66
N VAL A 212 -0.72 -13.71 -13.65
CA VAL A 212 -1.96 -14.45 -13.96
C VAL A 212 -2.36 -15.34 -12.78
N GLN A 213 -1.41 -16.06 -12.19
CA GLN A 213 -1.65 -16.87 -11.00
C GLN A 213 -2.16 -16.00 -9.83
N LYS A 214 -1.51 -14.86 -9.56
CA LYS A 214 -1.88 -13.96 -8.46
C LYS A 214 -3.26 -13.33 -8.69
N ALA A 215 -3.57 -12.89 -9.91
CA ALA A 215 -4.90 -12.40 -10.26
C ALA A 215 -5.98 -13.46 -10.02
N ALA A 216 -5.72 -14.70 -10.45
CA ALA A 216 -6.63 -15.82 -10.28
C ALA A 216 -6.83 -16.22 -8.80
N GLU A 217 -5.75 -16.19 -8.00
CA GLU A 217 -5.75 -16.46 -6.55
C GLU A 217 -6.61 -15.46 -5.77
N HIS A 218 -6.76 -14.24 -6.30
CA HIS A 218 -7.58 -13.18 -5.69
C HIS A 218 -8.90 -12.92 -6.45
N GLY A 219 -9.31 -13.81 -7.36
CA GLY A 219 -10.57 -13.73 -8.06
C GLY A 219 -10.72 -12.56 -9.04
N ARG A 220 -9.61 -12.07 -9.60
CA ARG A 220 -9.63 -10.92 -10.51
C ARG A 220 -9.91 -11.37 -11.95
N LEU A 221 -11.17 -11.69 -12.21
CA LEU A 221 -11.64 -12.25 -13.48
C LEU A 221 -11.40 -11.31 -14.67
N ASP A 222 -11.51 -10.01 -14.48
CA ASP A 222 -11.24 -8.98 -15.48
C ASP A 222 -9.79 -9.00 -15.98
N ILE A 223 -8.84 -9.21 -15.06
CA ILE A 223 -7.42 -9.36 -15.39
C ILE A 223 -7.19 -10.67 -16.14
N LEU A 224 -7.83 -11.79 -15.74
CA LEU A 224 -7.74 -13.06 -16.47
C LEU A 224 -8.27 -12.92 -17.90
N LYS A 225 -9.40 -12.26 -18.08
CA LYS A 225 -9.95 -11.96 -19.41
C LYS A 225 -8.98 -11.18 -20.28
N TYR A 226 -8.39 -10.12 -19.73
CA TYR A 226 -7.36 -9.35 -20.45
C TYR A 226 -6.21 -10.23 -20.91
N PHE A 227 -5.66 -11.09 -20.06
CA PHE A 227 -4.55 -11.96 -20.46
C PHE A 227 -4.96 -13.00 -21.51
N VAL A 228 -6.13 -13.60 -21.38
CA VAL A 228 -6.62 -14.61 -22.33
C VAL A 228 -7.02 -14.00 -23.67
N GLU A 229 -7.83 -12.96 -23.67
CA GLU A 229 -8.48 -12.43 -24.85
C GLU A 229 -7.59 -11.46 -25.64
N GLU A 230 -6.89 -10.57 -24.94
CA GLU A 230 -6.08 -9.54 -25.59
C GLU A 230 -4.61 -9.95 -25.75
N ARG A 231 -3.99 -10.49 -24.71
CA ARG A 231 -2.59 -10.92 -24.75
C ARG A 231 -2.40 -12.35 -25.31
N LYS A 232 -3.48 -13.13 -25.42
CA LYS A 232 -3.48 -14.50 -25.99
C LYS A 232 -2.40 -15.39 -25.37
N ILE A 233 -2.40 -15.45 -24.06
CA ILE A 233 -1.44 -16.22 -23.28
C ILE A 233 -1.46 -17.72 -23.62
N SER A 234 -0.31 -18.39 -23.47
CA SER A 234 -0.17 -19.83 -23.74
C SER A 234 -0.89 -20.68 -22.70
N ASP A 235 -1.15 -21.94 -23.07
CA ASP A 235 -1.81 -22.91 -22.19
C ASP A 235 -1.06 -23.14 -20.87
N GLY A 236 0.28 -23.03 -20.87
CA GLY A 236 1.06 -23.10 -19.64
C GLY A 236 0.77 -21.93 -18.69
N VAL A 237 0.54 -20.70 -19.21
CA VAL A 237 0.14 -19.55 -18.39
C VAL A 237 -1.32 -19.68 -17.92
N LYS A 238 -2.23 -20.22 -18.76
CA LYS A 238 -3.60 -20.51 -18.34
C LYS A 238 -3.63 -21.56 -17.20
N ALA A 239 -2.71 -22.53 -17.22
CA ALA A 239 -2.58 -23.51 -16.15
C ALA A 239 -2.19 -22.88 -14.81
N GLU A 240 -1.33 -21.85 -14.83
CA GLU A 240 -1.03 -21.06 -13.60
C GLU A 240 -2.29 -20.33 -13.09
N GLY A 241 -3.11 -19.79 -13.98
CA GLY A 241 -4.42 -19.22 -13.62
C GLY A 241 -5.35 -20.26 -12.98
N MET A 242 -5.36 -21.49 -13.50
CA MET A 242 -6.11 -22.61 -12.91
C MET A 242 -5.62 -22.94 -11.49
N LEU A 243 -4.30 -22.98 -11.27
CA LEU A 243 -3.72 -23.20 -9.94
C LEU A 243 -4.10 -22.08 -8.97
N GLY A 244 -3.96 -20.82 -9.39
CA GLY A 244 -4.35 -19.66 -8.58
C GLY A 244 -5.83 -19.68 -8.22
N SER A 245 -6.72 -19.90 -9.20
CA SER A 245 -8.17 -19.99 -8.96
C SER A 245 -8.55 -21.12 -8.01
N ALA A 246 -7.89 -22.28 -8.13
CA ALA A 246 -8.11 -23.42 -7.26
C ALA A 246 -7.62 -23.17 -5.83
N ALA A 247 -6.47 -22.50 -5.67
CA ALA A 247 -5.90 -22.14 -4.38
C ALA A 247 -6.70 -21.03 -3.68
N GLY A 248 -7.24 -20.05 -4.43
CA GLY A 248 -8.04 -18.95 -3.90
C GLY A 248 -9.53 -19.25 -3.74
N GLY A 249 -10.01 -20.39 -4.25
CA GLY A 249 -11.44 -20.78 -4.17
C GLY A 249 -12.36 -20.01 -5.12
N HIS A 250 -11.81 -19.42 -6.19
CA HIS A 250 -12.57 -18.58 -7.13
C HIS A 250 -13.18 -19.42 -8.27
N LEU A 251 -14.37 -19.94 -8.02
CA LEU A 251 -15.10 -20.81 -8.94
C LEU A 251 -15.45 -20.15 -10.28
N ASP A 252 -15.75 -18.87 -10.29
CA ASP A 252 -16.02 -18.08 -11.50
C ASP A 252 -14.79 -17.97 -12.41
N CYS A 253 -13.62 -17.76 -11.84
CA CYS A 253 -12.34 -17.80 -12.55
C CYS A 253 -12.05 -19.18 -13.13
N LEU A 254 -12.29 -20.27 -12.36
CA LEU A 254 -12.14 -21.64 -12.84
C LEU A 254 -13.08 -21.94 -14.00
N LYS A 255 -14.36 -21.56 -13.89
CA LYS A 255 -15.35 -21.73 -14.96
C LYS A 255 -14.92 -21.02 -16.23
N TYR A 256 -14.53 -19.75 -16.12
CA TYR A 256 -14.04 -19.00 -17.28
C TYR A 256 -12.84 -19.69 -17.95
N LEU A 257 -11.84 -20.08 -17.17
CA LEU A 257 -10.63 -20.70 -17.71
C LEU A 257 -10.92 -22.04 -18.40
N VAL A 258 -11.79 -22.88 -17.83
CA VAL A 258 -12.14 -24.20 -18.38
C VAL A 258 -13.09 -24.06 -19.58
N GLU A 259 -14.17 -23.31 -19.45
CA GLU A 259 -15.28 -23.29 -20.40
C GLU A 259 -15.06 -22.34 -21.58
N GLU A 260 -14.51 -21.16 -21.32
CA GLU A 260 -14.29 -20.13 -22.33
C GLU A 260 -12.86 -20.13 -22.85
N ALA A 261 -11.87 -20.04 -21.95
CA ALA A 261 -10.45 -19.99 -22.31
C ALA A 261 -9.87 -21.35 -22.75
N LYS A 262 -10.61 -22.47 -22.56
CA LYS A 262 -10.17 -23.85 -22.90
C LYS A 262 -8.81 -24.20 -22.30
N ALA A 263 -8.58 -23.80 -21.07
CA ALA A 263 -7.36 -24.10 -20.33
C ALA A 263 -7.19 -25.62 -20.09
N PRO A 264 -5.95 -26.13 -20.05
CA PRO A 264 -5.69 -27.53 -19.71
C PRO A 264 -6.07 -27.77 -18.25
N HIS A 265 -7.11 -28.55 -17.99
CA HIS A 265 -7.70 -28.72 -16.65
C HIS A 265 -7.61 -30.13 -16.08
N LYS A 266 -7.00 -31.12 -16.80
CA LYS A 266 -6.97 -32.51 -16.36
C LYS A 266 -5.88 -32.89 -15.37
N HIS A 267 -5.04 -31.92 -14.95
CA HIS A 267 -3.92 -32.20 -14.04
C HIS A 267 -4.39 -32.31 -12.58
N PRO A 268 -3.95 -33.33 -11.79
CA PRO A 268 -4.42 -33.53 -10.42
C PRO A 268 -4.08 -32.42 -9.45
N LEU A 269 -3.06 -31.60 -9.72
CA LEU A 269 -2.67 -30.47 -8.86
C LEU A 269 -3.81 -29.48 -8.64
N PHE A 270 -4.69 -29.25 -9.61
CA PHE A 270 -5.80 -28.31 -9.45
C PHE A 270 -6.76 -28.75 -8.32
N ILE A 271 -7.12 -30.05 -8.29
CA ILE A 271 -7.92 -30.61 -7.19
C ILE A 271 -7.11 -30.62 -5.89
N THR A 272 -5.81 -30.90 -5.95
CA THR A 272 -4.94 -30.92 -4.78
C THR A 272 -4.92 -29.56 -4.07
N PHE A 273 -4.70 -28.47 -4.80
CA PHE A 273 -4.70 -27.11 -4.25
C PHE A 273 -6.08 -26.71 -3.70
N ALA A 274 -7.17 -26.97 -4.47
CA ALA A 274 -8.52 -26.67 -4.00
C ALA A 274 -8.87 -27.46 -2.72
N ARG A 275 -8.45 -28.72 -2.61
CA ARG A 275 -8.66 -29.55 -1.42
C ARG A 275 -7.82 -29.11 -0.24
N TYR A 276 -6.56 -28.70 -0.49
CA TYR A 276 -5.64 -28.23 0.56
C TYR A 276 -6.16 -26.96 1.24
N HIS A 277 -6.76 -26.06 0.46
CA HIS A 277 -7.35 -24.82 0.95
C HIS A 277 -8.86 -24.94 1.27
N GLU A 278 -9.41 -26.15 1.33
CA GLU A 278 -10.79 -26.47 1.71
C GLU A 278 -11.88 -25.86 0.79
N HIS A 279 -11.56 -25.58 -0.47
CA HIS A 279 -12.49 -25.00 -1.45
C HIS A 279 -13.35 -26.11 -2.12
N THR A 280 -14.35 -26.59 -1.39
CA THR A 280 -15.19 -27.73 -1.78
C THR A 280 -15.92 -27.56 -3.11
N ASP A 281 -16.40 -26.35 -3.42
CA ASP A 281 -17.11 -26.04 -4.67
C ASP A 281 -16.20 -26.15 -5.88
N CYS A 282 -14.95 -25.69 -5.74
CA CYS A 282 -13.92 -25.85 -6.77
C CYS A 282 -13.53 -27.32 -6.98
N VAL A 283 -13.40 -28.11 -5.90
CA VAL A 283 -13.15 -29.55 -5.97
C VAL A 283 -14.28 -30.25 -6.71
N HIS A 284 -15.53 -29.95 -6.39
CA HIS A 284 -16.71 -30.56 -7.02
C HIS A 284 -16.75 -30.23 -8.52
N TYR A 285 -16.62 -28.95 -8.87
CA TYR A 285 -16.60 -28.51 -10.26
C TYR A 285 -15.47 -29.15 -11.08
N LEU A 286 -14.25 -29.19 -10.55
CA LEU A 286 -13.12 -29.80 -11.25
C LEU A 286 -13.31 -31.30 -11.49
N ARG A 287 -13.94 -32.04 -10.54
CA ARG A 287 -14.31 -33.45 -10.72
C ARG A 287 -15.34 -33.61 -11.82
N GLU A 288 -16.39 -32.81 -11.85
CA GLU A 288 -17.41 -32.83 -12.90
C GLU A 288 -16.82 -32.60 -14.31
N LYS A 289 -15.79 -31.71 -14.40
CA LYS A 289 -15.07 -31.44 -15.65
C LYS A 289 -14.02 -32.52 -16.00
N GLY A 290 -13.92 -33.59 -15.23
CA GLY A 290 -13.01 -34.69 -15.50
C GLY A 290 -11.54 -34.43 -15.16
N CYS A 291 -11.27 -33.53 -14.23
CA CYS A 291 -9.94 -33.39 -13.67
C CYS A 291 -9.54 -34.65 -12.90
N LEU A 292 -8.25 -35.03 -13.03
CA LEU A 292 -7.73 -36.21 -12.34
C LEU A 292 -7.74 -36.01 -10.83
N VAL A 293 -8.28 -36.99 -10.11
CA VAL A 293 -8.28 -36.95 -8.63
C VAL A 293 -6.94 -37.51 -8.15
N PRO A 294 -6.20 -36.78 -7.29
CA PRO A 294 -4.96 -37.29 -6.73
C PRO A 294 -5.22 -38.50 -5.85
N THR A 295 -4.31 -39.47 -5.89
CA THR A 295 -4.32 -40.59 -4.92
C THR A 295 -3.97 -40.04 -3.52
N ASP A 296 -4.35 -40.80 -2.47
CA ASP A 296 -4.03 -40.37 -1.09
C ASP A 296 -2.52 -40.26 -0.85
N ALA A 297 -1.72 -41.10 -1.51
CA ALA A 297 -0.25 -41.00 -1.46
C ALA A 297 0.28 -39.72 -2.11
N GLN A 298 -0.25 -39.34 -3.27
CA GLN A 298 0.11 -38.08 -3.96
C GLN A 298 -0.29 -36.85 -3.13
N TYR A 299 -1.47 -36.89 -2.52
CA TYR A 299 -1.94 -35.84 -1.67
C TYR A 299 -1.07 -35.68 -0.40
N ALA A 300 -0.72 -36.78 0.26
CA ALA A 300 0.16 -36.80 1.41
C ALA A 300 1.57 -36.26 1.09
N GLN A 301 2.12 -36.61 -0.08
CA GLN A 301 3.39 -36.07 -0.56
C GLN A 301 3.33 -34.55 -0.75
N PHE A 302 2.25 -34.05 -1.33
CA PHE A 302 2.02 -32.63 -1.52
C PHE A 302 1.99 -31.88 -0.18
N ILE A 303 1.18 -32.33 0.79
CA ILE A 303 1.12 -31.71 2.13
C ILE A 303 2.49 -31.67 2.79
N THR A 304 3.27 -32.75 2.67
CA THR A 304 4.61 -32.80 3.24
C THR A 304 5.58 -31.78 2.60
N ALA A 305 5.45 -31.56 1.29
CA ALA A 305 6.26 -30.59 0.55
C ALA A 305 5.89 -29.16 0.95
N GLU A 306 4.59 -28.82 1.00
CA GLU A 306 4.09 -27.50 1.37
C GLU A 306 4.45 -27.12 2.83
N THR A 307 4.32 -28.05 3.76
CA THR A 307 4.71 -27.80 5.15
C THR A 307 6.22 -27.54 5.32
N ARG A 308 7.07 -28.16 4.51
CA ARG A 308 8.53 -27.89 4.50
C ARG A 308 8.82 -26.52 3.90
N SER A 309 8.17 -26.17 2.78
CA SER A 309 8.33 -24.89 2.12
C SER A 309 7.92 -23.72 3.04
N SER A 310 6.78 -23.86 3.74
CA SER A 310 6.29 -22.85 4.68
C SER A 310 7.20 -22.67 5.90
N LYS A 311 7.87 -23.72 6.38
CA LYS A 311 8.86 -23.61 7.46
C LYS A 311 10.11 -22.89 7.00
N ALA A 312 10.65 -23.21 5.82
CA ALA A 312 11.83 -22.56 5.26
C ALA A 312 11.62 -21.08 4.91
N ALA A 313 10.37 -20.65 4.69
CA ALA A 313 10.06 -19.24 4.43
C ALA A 313 9.91 -18.41 5.72
N ASN A 314 9.77 -19.05 6.89
CA ASN A 314 9.62 -18.39 8.19
C ASN A 314 10.93 -18.39 9.03
N GLU A 315 11.97 -19.06 8.56
CA GLU A 315 13.34 -19.03 9.10
C GLU A 315 14.21 -18.00 8.34
#